data_50c1ea51a11d2c93aaa9f906022ae7a4
#
_entry.id   50c1ea51a11d2c93aaa9f906022ae7a4
#
_cell.length_a   1.000
_cell.length_b   1.000
_cell.length_c   1.000
_cell.angle_alpha   90.00
_cell.angle_beta   90.00
_cell.angle_gamma   90.00
#
_symmetry.space_group_name_H-M   'P 1'
#
loop_
_entity.id
_entity.type
_entity.pdbx_description
1 polymer ?
#
loop_
_entity_poly.entity_id
_entity_poly.type
_entity_poly.pdbx_seq_one_letter_code
_entity_poly.pdbx_strand_id
1 'polypeptide(L)'
;MEKIASFTVNHLTLRPGVYVSRKDHIGAEVLTTFDLRMSTPNLEPVMNTAEVHAIEHLGATFLRNDKEYGSKVVYFGPMGCRTGFYLLLAGDYDSIDIVSLLTRMYEFIADYQGEVPGASPRDCGNYLDMNLPMANYLAKKYLDE
;
A
#
# COMPACT_ATOMS: atom_id res chain seq x y z
N MET A 1 -14.05 -21.40 15.25
CA MET A 1 -13.39 -20.07 15.19
C MET A 1 -13.91 -19.32 13.97
N GLU A 2 -14.33 -18.08 14.15
CA GLU A 2 -14.80 -17.25 13.03
C GLU A 2 -13.63 -16.74 12.20
N LYS A 3 -13.85 -16.61 10.90
CA LYS A 3 -12.83 -16.05 10.01
C LYS A 3 -12.68 -14.54 10.23
N ILE A 4 -11.45 -14.07 10.26
CA ILE A 4 -11.18 -12.64 10.27
C ILE A 4 -11.50 -12.03 8.89
N ALA A 5 -11.73 -10.72 8.83
CA ALA A 5 -12.21 -10.05 7.62
C ALA A 5 -11.34 -10.32 6.39
N SER A 6 -10.01 -10.34 6.55
CA SER A 6 -9.10 -10.58 5.44
C SER A 6 -9.20 -11.99 4.84
N PHE A 7 -9.73 -12.96 5.57
CA PHE A 7 -9.92 -14.33 5.08
C PHE A 7 -11.27 -14.53 4.39
N THR A 8 -12.17 -13.55 4.45
CA THR A 8 -13.49 -13.64 3.82
C THR A 8 -13.49 -13.12 2.38
N VAL A 9 -12.43 -12.47 1.93
CA VAL A 9 -12.26 -12.02 0.56
C VAL A 9 -12.02 -13.23 -0.34
N ASN A 10 -12.72 -13.30 -1.47
CA ASN A 10 -12.54 -14.40 -2.42
C ASN A 10 -11.30 -14.16 -3.28
N HIS A 11 -10.17 -14.71 -2.88
CA HIS A 11 -8.89 -14.57 -3.58
C HIS A 11 -8.85 -15.27 -4.95
N LEU A 12 -9.83 -16.13 -5.25
CA LEU A 12 -9.91 -16.78 -6.56
C LEU A 12 -10.40 -15.83 -7.66
N THR A 13 -11.12 -14.77 -7.29
CA THR A 13 -11.69 -13.80 -8.23
C THR A 13 -11.14 -12.40 -8.08
N LEU A 14 -10.31 -12.17 -7.06
CA LEU A 14 -9.76 -10.85 -6.75
C LEU A 14 -8.74 -10.44 -7.82
N ARG A 15 -8.89 -9.22 -8.33
CA ARG A 15 -8.01 -8.64 -9.35
C ARG A 15 -7.28 -7.41 -8.80
N PRO A 16 -6.19 -6.98 -9.46
CA PRO A 16 -5.56 -5.71 -9.10
C PRO A 16 -6.56 -4.58 -9.10
N GLY A 17 -6.41 -3.68 -8.15
CA GLY A 17 -7.31 -2.55 -7.99
C GLY A 17 -7.26 -1.98 -6.58
N VAL A 18 -8.22 -1.10 -6.30
CA VAL A 18 -8.36 -0.45 -5.00
C VAL A 18 -9.74 -0.76 -4.44
N TYR A 19 -9.77 -1.33 -3.25
CA TYR A 19 -11.01 -1.76 -2.62
C TYR A 19 -11.11 -1.25 -1.20
N VAL A 20 -12.33 -0.97 -0.74
CA VAL A 20 -12.58 -0.80 0.69
C VAL A 20 -12.64 -2.18 1.31
N SER A 21 -11.66 -2.51 2.14
CA SER A 21 -11.61 -3.80 2.83
C SER A 21 -12.61 -3.84 3.97
N ARG A 22 -12.60 -2.81 4.80
CA ARG A 22 -13.55 -2.68 5.91
C ARG A 22 -13.56 -1.26 6.47
N LYS A 23 -14.60 -0.95 7.23
CA LYS A 23 -14.71 0.27 8.01
C LYS A 23 -14.92 -0.11 9.47
N ASP A 24 -14.11 0.48 10.34
CA ASP A 24 -14.22 0.25 11.78
C ASP A 24 -14.69 1.53 12.48
N HIS A 25 -15.59 1.37 13.42
CA HIS A 25 -16.08 2.46 14.25
C HIS A 25 -15.37 2.43 15.59
N ILE A 26 -14.68 3.50 15.92
CA ILE A 26 -13.93 3.64 17.18
C ILE A 26 -14.47 4.87 17.88
N GLY A 27 -15.41 4.69 18.83
CA GLY A 27 -16.15 5.80 19.41
C GLY A 27 -16.97 6.49 18.33
N ALA A 28 -16.80 7.81 18.19
CA ALA A 28 -17.46 8.61 17.15
C ALA A 28 -16.68 8.64 15.84
N GLU A 29 -15.49 8.04 15.79
CA GLU A 29 -14.61 8.07 14.63
C GLU A 29 -14.79 6.84 13.75
N VAL A 30 -14.50 7.00 12.46
CA VAL A 30 -14.49 5.90 11.49
C VAL A 30 -13.06 5.73 10.97
N LEU A 31 -12.62 4.48 10.88
CA LEU A 31 -11.34 4.10 10.28
C LEU A 31 -11.64 3.28 9.02
N THR A 32 -11.21 3.76 7.87
CA THR A 32 -11.36 3.03 6.60
C THR A 32 -10.05 2.32 6.25
N THR A 33 -10.14 1.02 6.04
CA THR A 33 -9.01 0.20 5.56
C THR A 33 -9.19 -0.06 4.07
N PHE A 34 -8.21 0.34 3.27
CA PHE A 34 -8.19 0.08 1.83
C PHE A 34 -7.26 -1.08 1.51
N ASP A 35 -7.72 -1.92 0.61
CA ASP A 35 -6.95 -3.02 0.03
C ASP A 35 -6.41 -2.52 -1.31
N LEU A 36 -5.10 -2.30 -1.36
CA LEU A 36 -4.39 -1.88 -2.57
C LEU A 36 -3.79 -3.12 -3.20
N ARG A 37 -4.59 -3.82 -4.00
CA ARG A 37 -4.19 -5.08 -4.59
C ARG A 37 -3.39 -4.83 -5.86
N MET A 38 -2.09 -5.15 -5.81
CA MET A 38 -1.16 -4.86 -6.90
C MET A 38 -0.99 -6.00 -7.89
N SER A 39 -1.24 -7.23 -7.46
CA SER A 39 -1.14 -8.39 -8.34
C SER A 39 -2.31 -9.34 -8.13
N THR A 40 -2.59 -10.16 -9.15
CA THR A 40 -3.66 -11.15 -9.09
C THR A 40 -3.24 -12.30 -8.17
N PRO A 41 -3.94 -12.51 -7.05
CA PRO A 41 -3.55 -13.56 -6.10
C PRO A 41 -3.53 -14.94 -6.75
N ASN A 42 -2.49 -15.70 -6.44
CA ASN A 42 -2.30 -17.09 -6.89
C ASN A 42 -2.14 -17.29 -8.40
N LEU A 43 -2.18 -16.24 -9.21
CA LEU A 43 -2.00 -16.32 -10.68
C LEU A 43 -0.74 -15.63 -11.17
N GLU A 44 -0.22 -14.65 -10.41
CA GLU A 44 1.02 -13.96 -10.73
C GLU A 44 2.07 -14.26 -9.66
N PRO A 45 3.37 -14.18 -10.01
CA PRO A 45 4.42 -14.22 -9.00
C PRO A 45 4.23 -13.10 -7.98
N VAL A 46 4.43 -13.41 -6.72
CA VAL A 46 4.35 -12.38 -5.66
C VAL A 46 5.57 -11.46 -5.72
N MET A 47 5.41 -10.27 -5.16
CA MET A 47 6.53 -9.33 -4.98
C MET A 47 7.53 -9.91 -4.00
N ASN A 48 8.82 -9.64 -4.22
CA ASN A 48 9.86 -10.03 -3.28
C ASN A 48 9.99 -9.00 -2.16
N THR A 49 10.64 -9.39 -1.06
CA THR A 49 10.73 -8.57 0.14
C THR A 49 11.39 -7.22 -0.10
N ALA A 50 12.44 -7.18 -0.90
CA ALA A 50 13.22 -5.95 -1.15
C ALA A 50 12.41 -4.88 -1.89
N GLU A 51 11.64 -5.28 -2.89
CA GLU A 51 10.79 -4.33 -3.62
C GLU A 51 9.58 -3.89 -2.80
N VAL A 52 8.98 -4.80 -2.05
CA VAL A 52 7.89 -4.48 -1.11
C VAL A 52 8.38 -3.48 -0.06
N HIS A 53 9.57 -3.69 0.50
CA HIS A 53 10.15 -2.82 1.51
C HIS A 53 10.41 -1.41 0.96
N ALA A 54 10.93 -1.31 -0.27
CA ALA A 54 11.14 -0.02 -0.92
C ALA A 54 9.82 0.71 -1.17
N ILE A 55 8.79 0.00 -1.65
CA ILE A 55 7.46 0.60 -1.86
C ILE A 55 6.87 1.08 -0.53
N GLU A 56 7.04 0.32 0.54
CA GLU A 56 6.56 0.71 1.86
C GLU A 56 7.16 2.04 2.31
N HIS A 57 8.49 2.18 2.24
CA HIS A 57 9.16 3.42 2.65
C HIS A 57 8.76 4.61 1.78
N LEU A 58 8.72 4.42 0.47
CA LEU A 58 8.36 5.48 -0.47
C LEU A 58 6.90 5.89 -0.32
N GLY A 59 6.01 4.92 -0.22
CA GLY A 59 4.58 5.17 -0.06
C GLY A 59 4.26 5.84 1.26
N ALA A 60 4.83 5.37 2.35
CA ALA A 60 4.62 5.96 3.66
C ALA A 60 5.13 7.42 3.70
N THR A 61 6.29 7.67 3.11
CA THR A 61 6.86 9.02 3.04
C THR A 61 5.96 9.95 2.23
N PHE A 62 5.51 9.50 1.07
CA PHE A 62 4.60 10.29 0.23
C PHE A 62 3.30 10.62 0.95
N LEU A 63 2.66 9.59 1.50
CA LEU A 63 1.35 9.74 2.13
C LEU A 63 1.39 10.68 3.33
N ARG A 64 2.37 10.53 4.20
CA ARG A 64 2.51 11.37 5.39
C ARG A 64 2.79 12.84 5.05
N ASN A 65 3.35 13.11 3.89
CA ASN A 65 3.64 14.46 3.41
C ASN A 65 2.55 15.05 2.52
N ASP A 66 1.48 14.29 2.24
CA ASP A 66 0.37 14.81 1.44
C ASP A 66 -0.37 15.91 2.20
N LYS A 67 -0.66 17.01 1.53
CA LYS A 67 -1.27 18.18 2.17
C LYS A 67 -2.69 17.94 2.63
N GLU A 68 -3.44 17.11 1.90
CA GLU A 68 -4.82 16.82 2.21
C GLU A 68 -4.98 15.64 3.18
N TYR A 69 -4.26 14.55 2.92
CA TYR A 69 -4.46 13.29 3.64
C TYR A 69 -3.40 12.98 4.69
N GLY A 70 -2.27 13.69 4.68
CA GLY A 70 -1.13 13.35 5.54
C GLY A 70 -1.47 13.17 7.02
N SER A 71 -2.32 14.05 7.56
CA SER A 71 -2.74 13.98 8.97
C SER A 71 -3.76 12.87 9.24
N LYS A 72 -4.34 12.29 8.19
CA LYS A 72 -5.37 11.24 8.29
C LYS A 72 -4.80 9.85 8.10
N VAL A 73 -3.55 9.73 7.67
CA VAL A 73 -2.90 8.44 7.46
C VAL A 73 -2.60 7.79 8.80
N VAL A 74 -3.17 6.62 9.03
CA VAL A 74 -2.94 5.84 10.25
C VAL A 74 -1.86 4.81 10.01
N TYR A 75 -1.89 4.13 8.86
CA TYR A 75 -0.94 3.09 8.53
C TYR A 75 -0.90 2.82 7.03
N PHE A 76 0.28 2.54 6.53
CA PHE A 76 0.51 2.00 5.19
C PHE A 76 1.54 0.88 5.31
N GLY A 77 1.21 -0.31 4.86
CA GLY A 77 2.13 -1.43 4.96
C GLY A 77 1.72 -2.62 4.11
N PRO A 78 2.66 -3.55 3.86
CA PRO A 78 2.43 -4.68 2.97
C PRO A 78 1.56 -5.76 3.61
N MET A 79 0.87 -6.50 2.75
CA MET A 79 0.21 -7.74 3.14
C MET A 79 1.25 -8.85 3.25
N GLY A 80 1.05 -9.77 4.19
CA GLY A 80 1.95 -10.92 4.36
C GLY A 80 2.05 -11.81 3.12
N CYS A 81 1.01 -11.89 2.30
CA CYS A 81 1.02 -12.65 1.05
C CYS A 81 1.78 -11.96 -0.09
N ARG A 82 2.19 -10.71 0.09
CA ARG A 82 2.98 -9.92 -0.87
C ARG A 82 2.29 -9.72 -2.22
N THR A 83 0.97 -9.57 -2.21
CA THR A 83 0.20 -9.23 -3.43
C THR A 83 -0.34 -7.81 -3.40
N GLY A 84 -0.11 -7.08 -2.32
CA GLY A 84 -0.56 -5.71 -2.20
C GLY A 84 -0.26 -5.10 -0.84
N PHE A 85 -0.88 -3.96 -0.59
CA PHE A 85 -0.68 -3.16 0.62
C PHE A 85 -2.01 -2.81 1.25
N TYR A 86 -2.00 -2.53 2.54
CA TYR A 86 -3.12 -1.91 3.23
C TYR A 86 -2.81 -0.43 3.50
N LEU A 87 -3.82 0.40 3.27
CA LEU A 87 -3.80 1.80 3.66
C LEU A 87 -4.97 2.05 4.61
N LEU A 88 -4.67 2.58 5.79
CA LEU A 88 -5.67 2.92 6.79
C LEU A 88 -5.75 4.44 6.91
N LEU A 89 -6.95 4.99 6.69
CA LEU A 89 -7.22 6.42 6.81
C LEU A 89 -8.27 6.67 7.89
N ALA A 90 -8.03 7.69 8.70
CA ALA A 90 -9.05 8.20 9.62
C ALA A 90 -10.10 8.97 8.81
N GLY A 91 -11.32 8.50 8.85
CA GLY A 91 -12.44 9.06 8.10
C GLY A 91 -13.24 7.98 7.39
N ASP A 92 -14.38 8.39 6.84
CA ASP A 92 -15.29 7.51 6.08
C ASP A 92 -15.12 7.79 4.60
N TYR A 93 -14.46 6.87 3.90
CA TYR A 93 -14.12 7.04 2.48
C TYR A 93 -14.53 5.84 1.66
N ASP A 94 -14.83 6.08 0.38
CA ASP A 94 -14.97 5.05 -0.64
C ASP A 94 -13.71 4.98 -1.49
N SER A 95 -13.52 3.90 -2.24
CA SER A 95 -12.32 3.73 -3.06
C SER A 95 -12.15 4.85 -4.08
N ILE A 96 -13.22 5.36 -4.65
CA ILE A 96 -13.17 6.46 -5.62
C ILE A 96 -12.56 7.74 -5.02
N ASP A 97 -12.73 7.95 -3.72
CA ASP A 97 -12.26 9.16 -3.05
C ASP A 97 -10.73 9.26 -3.02
N ILE A 98 -10.04 8.13 -3.06
CA ILE A 98 -8.58 8.09 -2.93
C ILE A 98 -7.84 7.74 -4.22
N VAL A 99 -8.55 7.58 -5.33
CA VAL A 99 -7.91 7.23 -6.62
C VAL A 99 -6.85 8.26 -7.01
N SER A 100 -7.18 9.56 -6.88
CA SER A 100 -6.22 10.62 -7.19
C SER A 100 -4.99 10.58 -6.30
N LEU A 101 -5.17 10.38 -4.99
CA LEU A 101 -4.08 10.25 -4.02
C LEU A 101 -3.16 9.10 -4.39
N LEU A 102 -3.73 7.93 -4.65
CA LEU A 102 -2.97 6.72 -4.96
C LEU A 102 -2.27 6.83 -6.31
N THR A 103 -2.92 7.42 -7.30
CA THR A 103 -2.28 7.67 -8.60
C THR A 103 -1.02 8.51 -8.41
N ARG A 104 -1.10 9.60 -7.66
CA ARG A 104 0.06 10.45 -7.37
C ARG A 104 1.13 9.69 -6.58
N MET A 105 0.75 8.88 -5.62
CA MET A 105 1.69 8.08 -4.83
C MET A 105 2.46 7.09 -5.70
N TYR A 106 1.76 6.33 -6.53
CA TYR A 106 2.41 5.33 -7.38
C TYR A 106 3.20 5.96 -8.52
N GLU A 107 2.80 7.12 -9.02
CA GLU A 107 3.63 7.91 -9.94
C GLU A 107 4.93 8.34 -9.27
N PHE A 108 4.84 8.81 -8.04
CA PHE A 108 6.01 9.17 -7.24
C PHE A 108 6.96 7.98 -7.07
N ILE A 109 6.43 6.80 -6.75
CA ILE A 109 7.24 5.59 -6.60
C ILE A 109 7.85 5.15 -7.94
N ALA A 110 7.06 5.21 -9.02
CA ALA A 110 7.51 4.80 -10.36
C ALA A 110 8.67 5.65 -10.86
N ASP A 111 8.67 6.94 -10.53
CA ASP A 111 9.66 7.91 -11.02
C ASP A 111 10.78 8.20 -10.02
N TYR A 112 10.75 7.61 -8.85
CA TYR A 112 11.70 7.93 -7.79
C TYR A 112 13.13 7.53 -8.17
N GLN A 113 14.06 8.43 -7.87
CA GLN A 113 15.50 8.22 -8.06
C GLN A 113 16.25 8.65 -6.79
N GLY A 114 17.36 8.00 -6.53
CA GLY A 114 18.18 8.28 -5.36
C GLY A 114 17.97 7.31 -4.23
N GLU A 115 18.42 7.66 -3.04
CA GLU A 115 18.27 6.80 -1.87
C GLU A 115 16.81 6.74 -1.41
N VAL A 116 16.35 5.53 -1.08
CA VAL A 116 15.02 5.35 -0.51
C VAL A 116 14.97 6.01 0.87
N PRO A 117 13.94 6.82 1.16
CA PRO A 117 13.82 7.47 2.47
C PRO A 117 13.87 6.46 3.62
N GLY A 118 14.63 6.76 4.64
CA GLY A 118 14.78 5.88 5.80
C GLY A 118 15.64 4.64 5.58
N ALA A 119 16.27 4.49 4.42
CA ALA A 119 17.14 3.34 4.12
C ALA A 119 18.54 3.53 4.74
N SER A 120 18.58 3.60 6.05
CA SER A 120 19.82 3.72 6.82
C SER A 120 19.80 2.79 8.03
N PRO A 121 20.96 2.37 8.55
CA PRO A 121 20.97 1.49 9.71
C PRO A 121 20.39 2.13 10.97
N ARG A 122 20.35 3.45 11.02
CA ARG A 122 19.75 4.18 12.14
C ARG A 122 18.21 4.15 12.07
N ASP A 123 17.66 4.28 10.87
CA ASP A 123 16.24 4.53 10.67
C ASP A 123 15.45 3.26 10.34
N CYS A 124 16.13 2.19 9.97
CA CYS A 124 15.49 0.95 9.53
C CYS A 124 16.24 -0.27 10.06
N GLY A 125 15.48 -1.27 10.50
CA GLY A 125 16.05 -2.51 11.03
C GLY A 125 16.67 -3.42 9.97
N ASN A 126 16.41 -3.18 8.69
CA ASN A 126 16.93 -3.98 7.58
C ASN A 126 17.11 -3.11 6.32
N TYR A 127 17.93 -2.07 6.45
CA TYR A 127 18.05 -1.02 5.45
C TYR A 127 18.64 -1.46 4.11
N LEU A 128 19.34 -2.58 4.08
CA LEU A 128 19.96 -3.12 2.84
C LEU A 128 18.96 -3.91 1.97
N ASP A 129 17.83 -4.31 2.53
CA ASP A 129 16.81 -5.10 1.80
C ASP A 129 15.86 -4.16 1.05
N MET A 130 16.41 -3.45 0.06
CA MET A 130 15.67 -2.49 -0.77
C MET A 130 16.01 -2.73 -2.24
N ASN A 131 14.97 -2.78 -3.09
CA ASN A 131 15.12 -2.91 -4.53
C ASN A 131 14.30 -1.82 -5.23
N LEU A 132 14.92 -0.65 -5.41
CA LEU A 132 14.26 0.50 -6.03
C LEU A 132 13.88 0.25 -7.50
N PRO A 133 14.74 -0.30 -8.37
CA PRO A 133 14.33 -0.56 -9.75
C PRO A 133 13.09 -1.42 -9.88
N MET A 134 12.96 -2.47 -9.08
CA MET A 134 11.76 -3.30 -9.08
C MET A 134 10.55 -2.59 -8.47
N ALA A 135 10.76 -1.75 -7.47
CA ALA A 135 9.69 -0.93 -6.92
C ALA A 135 9.14 0.04 -7.98
N ASN A 136 10.04 0.69 -8.73
CA ASN A 136 9.65 1.55 -9.85
C ASN A 136 8.82 0.78 -10.88
N TYR A 137 9.29 -0.39 -11.27
CA TYR A 137 8.60 -1.23 -12.26
C TYR A 137 7.22 -1.66 -11.80
N LEU A 138 7.11 -2.13 -10.57
CA LEU A 138 5.83 -2.61 -10.02
C LEU A 138 4.82 -1.47 -9.83
N ALA A 139 5.28 -0.30 -9.42
CA ALA A 139 4.42 0.87 -9.31
C ALA A 139 3.86 1.27 -10.68
N LYS A 140 4.71 1.28 -11.70
CA LYS A 140 4.30 1.59 -13.06
C LYS A 140 3.31 0.55 -13.59
N LYS A 141 3.57 -0.72 -13.34
CA LYS A 141 2.66 -1.81 -13.73
C LYS A 141 1.28 -1.63 -13.10
N TYR A 142 1.23 -1.30 -11.82
CA TYR A 142 -0.03 -1.08 -11.10
C TYR A 142 -0.80 0.12 -11.64
N LEU A 143 -0.11 1.19 -12.01
CA LEU A 143 -0.73 2.37 -12.61
C LEU A 143 -1.45 2.04 -13.93
N ASP A 144 -0.97 1.05 -14.66
CA ASP A 144 -1.54 0.62 -15.94
C ASP A 144 -2.76 -0.32 -15.76
N GLU A 145 -3.05 -0.72 -14.54
CA GLU A 145 -4.17 -1.61 -14.19
C GLU A 145 -5.30 -0.91 -13.38
#